data_07b6da69da4c203b303ece345d87ef2f
#
_entry.id   07b6da69da4c203b303ece345d87ef2f
#
_cell.length_a   1.000
_cell.length_b   1.000
_cell.length_c   1.000
_cell.angle_alpha   90.00
_cell.angle_beta   90.00
_cell.angle_gamma   90.00
#
_symmetry.space_group_name_H-M   'P 1'
#
loop_
_entity.id
_entity.type
_entity.pdbx_description
1 polymer ?
#
loop_
_entity_poly.entity_id
_entity_poly.type
_entity_poly.pdbx_seq_one_letter_code
_entity_poly.pdbx_strand_id
1 'polypeptide(L)'
;PGPVLIDIPKDVQINLIEEAPLPRFLKDQLIENNNSTIYGELGVKSFPRYVAAYASHLVLNLLSFLVTFLLAIILVKALMFAVNIIGELPVLGLANHIAGGALGLLLALVIVWIGFLIMTLAYTTEAGSACFEMVEKSSILRFLYETNPLLIRLLKF
;
A
#
# COMPACT_ATOMS: atom_id res chain seq x y z
N PRO A 1 6.62 -29.21 25.14
CA PRO A 1 5.38 -29.35 24.41
C PRO A 1 4.91 -27.93 24.04
N GLY A 2 5.03 -27.57 22.73
CA GLY A 2 4.49 -26.32 22.23
C GLY A 2 2.97 -26.31 22.36
N PRO A 3 2.31 -25.13 22.43
CA PRO A 3 0.87 -25.06 22.53
C PRO A 3 0.26 -25.79 21.34
N VAL A 4 -0.64 -26.71 21.64
CA VAL A 4 -1.48 -27.37 20.61
C VAL A 4 -2.27 -26.26 19.93
N LEU A 5 -1.86 -25.88 18.72
CA LEU A 5 -2.57 -24.89 17.91
C LEU A 5 -3.84 -25.59 17.42
N ILE A 6 -4.94 -25.36 18.11
CA ILE A 6 -6.26 -25.76 17.67
C ILE A 6 -6.48 -25.07 16.33
N ASP A 7 -6.67 -25.87 15.28
CA ASP A 7 -6.97 -25.36 13.95
C ASP A 7 -8.36 -24.72 14.02
N ILE A 8 -8.39 -23.41 13.94
CA ILE A 8 -9.63 -22.63 14.04
C ILE A 8 -10.45 -22.91 12.78
N PRO A 9 -11.74 -23.30 12.88
CA PRO A 9 -12.60 -23.52 11.73
C PRO A 9 -12.62 -22.30 10.79
N LYS A 10 -12.72 -22.52 9.49
CA LYS A 10 -12.55 -21.46 8.48
C LYS A 10 -13.62 -20.37 8.56
N ASP A 11 -14.84 -20.72 8.92
CA ASP A 11 -15.94 -19.80 9.20
C ASP A 11 -15.62 -18.85 10.37
N VAL A 12 -15.02 -19.38 11.43
CA VAL A 12 -14.58 -18.59 12.59
C VAL A 12 -13.41 -17.68 12.21
N GLN A 13 -12.48 -18.14 11.37
CA GLN A 13 -11.38 -17.33 10.88
C GLN A 13 -11.88 -16.11 10.08
N ILE A 14 -12.88 -16.31 9.22
CA ILE A 14 -13.50 -15.25 8.43
C ILE A 14 -14.18 -14.23 9.36
N ASN A 15 -14.97 -14.69 10.32
CA ASN A 15 -15.64 -13.82 11.29
C ASN A 15 -14.63 -12.99 12.09
N LEU A 16 -13.51 -13.58 12.54
CA LEU A 16 -12.45 -12.87 13.24
C LEU A 16 -11.80 -11.77 12.39
N ILE A 17 -11.64 -12.01 11.08
CA ILE A 17 -11.13 -10.97 10.15
C ILE A 17 -12.19 -9.88 9.97
N GLU A 18 -13.47 -10.24 9.81
CA GLU A 18 -14.55 -9.28 9.62
C GLU A 18 -14.78 -8.37 10.83
N GLU A 19 -14.64 -8.91 12.03
CA GLU A 19 -14.75 -8.16 13.29
C GLU A 19 -13.49 -7.34 13.62
N ALA A 20 -12.34 -7.64 12.99
CA ALA A 20 -11.11 -6.93 13.25
C ALA A 20 -11.25 -5.44 12.87
N PRO A 21 -10.65 -4.52 13.65
CA PRO A 21 -10.64 -3.08 13.34
C PRO A 21 -9.66 -2.79 12.19
N LEU A 22 -9.94 -3.33 11.01
CA LEU A 22 -9.11 -3.19 9.80
C LEU A 22 -9.92 -2.56 8.67
N PRO A 23 -9.27 -1.82 7.75
CA PRO A 23 -9.91 -1.35 6.53
C PRO A 23 -10.50 -2.51 5.73
N ARG A 24 -11.64 -2.28 5.08
CA ARG A 24 -12.36 -3.29 4.31
C ARG A 24 -11.46 -3.98 3.28
N PHE A 25 -10.67 -3.21 2.55
CA PHE A 25 -9.72 -3.72 1.58
C PHE A 25 -8.72 -4.72 2.19
N LEU A 26 -8.20 -4.47 3.39
CA LEU A 26 -7.27 -5.39 4.07
C LEU A 26 -7.99 -6.65 4.56
N LYS A 27 -9.24 -6.54 5.00
CA LYS A 27 -10.07 -7.70 5.36
C LYS A 27 -10.28 -8.61 4.15
N ASP A 28 -10.68 -8.02 3.01
CA ASP A 28 -10.90 -8.77 1.77
C ASP A 28 -9.62 -9.50 1.34
N GLN A 29 -8.46 -8.83 1.41
CA GLN A 29 -7.17 -9.44 1.10
C GLN A 29 -6.78 -10.56 2.08
N LEU A 30 -7.03 -10.37 3.38
CA LEU A 30 -6.78 -11.42 4.37
C LEU A 30 -7.68 -12.63 4.17
N ILE A 31 -8.94 -12.44 3.77
CA ILE A 31 -9.88 -13.53 3.49
C ILE A 31 -9.48 -14.26 2.21
N GLU A 32 -9.19 -13.54 1.13
CA GLU A 32 -8.80 -14.08 -0.17
C GLU A 32 -7.51 -14.89 -0.09
N ASN A 33 -6.51 -14.39 0.64
CA ASN A 33 -5.21 -15.01 0.80
C ASN A 33 -5.13 -16.06 1.93
N ASN A 34 -6.23 -16.32 2.63
CA ASN A 34 -6.32 -17.34 3.67
C ASN A 34 -6.43 -18.74 3.07
N ASN A 35 -5.37 -19.24 2.47
CA ASN A 35 -5.31 -20.54 1.79
C ASN A 35 -3.96 -21.25 2.03
N SER A 36 -3.94 -22.54 1.71
CA SER A 36 -2.77 -23.41 1.93
C SER A 36 -1.51 -22.95 1.17
N THR A 37 -1.68 -22.35 0.00
CA THR A 37 -0.55 -21.88 -0.81
C THR A 37 0.17 -20.74 -0.10
N ILE A 38 -0.59 -19.74 0.34
CA ILE A 38 -0.03 -18.58 1.07
C ILE A 38 0.53 -19.01 2.44
N TYR A 39 -0.09 -19.96 3.12
CA TYR A 39 0.48 -20.53 4.35
C TYR A 39 1.84 -21.18 4.10
N GLY A 40 2.00 -21.88 2.97
CA GLY A 40 3.28 -22.46 2.55
C GLY A 40 4.34 -21.39 2.26
N GLU A 41 3.99 -20.36 1.53
CA GLU A 41 4.87 -19.23 1.18
C GLU A 41 5.33 -18.45 2.42
N LEU A 42 4.42 -18.23 3.37
CA LEU A 42 4.72 -17.57 4.64
C LEU A 42 5.41 -18.49 5.67
N GLY A 43 5.50 -19.79 5.39
CA GLY A 43 6.08 -20.77 6.32
C GLY A 43 5.26 -20.94 7.62
N VAL A 44 3.95 -20.68 7.58
CA VAL A 44 3.05 -20.72 8.74
C VAL A 44 2.12 -21.92 8.69
N LYS A 45 1.70 -22.40 9.86
CA LYS A 45 0.85 -23.60 10.00
C LYS A 45 -0.47 -23.33 10.75
N SER A 46 -0.73 -22.10 11.16
CA SER A 46 -1.92 -21.73 11.92
C SER A 46 -2.42 -20.36 11.56
N PHE A 47 -3.73 -20.16 11.71
CA PHE A 47 -4.39 -18.89 11.41
C PHE A 47 -3.81 -17.68 12.17
N PRO A 48 -3.55 -17.71 13.50
CA PRO A 48 -2.94 -16.57 14.17
C PRO A 48 -1.56 -16.21 13.63
N ARG A 49 -0.76 -17.23 13.27
CA ARG A 49 0.55 -17.00 12.64
C ARG A 49 0.43 -16.47 11.23
N TYR A 50 -0.57 -16.91 10.49
CA TYR A 50 -0.88 -16.37 9.17
C TYR A 50 -1.18 -14.87 9.24
N VAL A 51 -2.11 -14.44 10.11
CA VAL A 51 -2.47 -13.03 10.26
C VAL A 51 -1.24 -12.19 10.66
N ALA A 52 -0.47 -12.66 11.63
CA ALA A 52 0.75 -11.97 12.08
C ALA A 52 1.81 -11.89 10.98
N ALA A 53 2.07 -12.97 10.27
CA ALA A 53 3.06 -13.00 9.18
C ALA A 53 2.61 -12.12 8.01
N TYR A 54 1.32 -12.21 7.61
CA TYR A 54 0.76 -11.38 6.56
C TYR A 54 0.88 -9.89 6.89
N ALA A 55 0.50 -9.50 8.10
CA ALA A 55 0.64 -8.11 8.56
C ALA A 55 2.11 -7.66 8.58
N SER A 56 3.02 -8.50 9.04
CA SER A 56 4.46 -8.20 9.06
C SER A 56 5.02 -8.02 7.65
N HIS A 57 4.68 -8.90 6.71
CA HIS A 57 5.07 -8.77 5.30
C HIS A 57 4.52 -7.49 4.68
N LEU A 58 3.25 -7.17 4.94
CA LEU A 58 2.64 -5.93 4.46
C LEU A 58 3.41 -4.71 4.95
N VAL A 59 3.66 -4.61 6.25
CA VAL A 59 4.39 -3.49 6.84
C VAL A 59 5.81 -3.39 6.27
N LEU A 60 6.54 -4.50 6.17
CA LEU A 60 7.89 -4.53 5.62
C LEU A 60 7.91 -4.12 4.14
N ASN A 61 6.96 -4.61 3.34
CA ASN A 61 6.83 -4.24 1.93
C ASN A 61 6.52 -2.75 1.76
N LEU A 62 5.60 -2.20 2.57
CA LEU A 62 5.27 -0.79 2.55
C LEU A 62 6.48 0.09 2.94
N LEU A 63 7.20 -0.28 4.01
CA LEU A 63 8.40 0.44 4.44
C LEU A 63 9.50 0.38 3.38
N SER A 64 9.76 -0.81 2.84
CA SER A 64 10.76 -1.00 1.78
C SER A 64 10.43 -0.17 0.53
N PHE A 65 9.14 -0.15 0.15
CA PHE A 65 8.67 0.69 -0.96
C PHE A 65 8.91 2.17 -0.69
N LEU A 66 8.53 2.67 0.49
CA LEU A 66 8.72 4.08 0.85
C LEU A 66 10.19 4.49 0.84
N VAL A 67 11.08 3.66 1.40
CA VAL A 67 12.52 3.90 1.38
C VAL A 67 13.05 3.94 -0.05
N THR A 68 12.70 2.94 -0.86
CA THR A 68 13.13 2.88 -2.27
C THR A 68 12.62 4.08 -3.07
N PHE A 69 11.38 4.50 -2.82
CA PHE A 69 10.77 5.65 -3.47
C PHE A 69 11.47 6.96 -3.10
N LEU A 70 11.81 7.16 -1.82
CA LEU A 70 12.59 8.33 -1.38
C LEU A 70 13.96 8.36 -2.04
N LEU A 71 14.66 7.22 -2.12
CA LEU A 71 15.94 7.13 -2.81
C LEU A 71 15.79 7.44 -4.30
N ALA A 72 14.74 6.96 -4.96
CA ALA A 72 14.46 7.27 -6.36
C ALA A 72 14.21 8.78 -6.58
N ILE A 73 13.46 9.45 -5.70
CA ILE A 73 13.27 10.91 -5.75
C ILE A 73 14.60 11.67 -5.64
N ILE A 74 15.46 11.26 -4.69
CA ILE A 74 16.77 11.89 -4.50
C ILE A 74 17.62 11.72 -5.76
N LEU A 75 17.64 10.51 -6.34
CA LEU A 75 18.38 10.23 -7.56
C LEU A 75 17.87 11.07 -8.75
N VAL A 76 16.55 11.14 -8.95
CA VAL A 76 15.96 11.95 -10.02
C VAL A 76 16.29 13.42 -9.85
N LYS A 77 16.21 13.96 -8.62
CA LYS A 77 16.60 15.35 -8.34
C LYS A 77 18.08 15.62 -8.62
N ALA A 78 18.95 14.67 -8.25
CA ALA A 78 20.38 14.77 -8.55
C ALA A 78 20.67 14.78 -10.06
N LEU A 79 19.97 13.91 -10.83
CA LEU A 79 20.07 13.89 -12.28
C LEU A 79 19.54 15.18 -12.92
N MET A 80 18.41 15.71 -12.47
CA MET A 80 17.86 16.99 -12.96
C MET A 80 18.81 18.16 -12.66
N PHE A 81 19.43 18.17 -11.49
CA PHE A 81 20.45 19.16 -11.14
C PHE A 81 21.67 19.08 -12.07
N ALA A 82 22.15 17.86 -12.36
CA ALA A 82 23.26 17.66 -13.29
C ALA A 82 22.91 18.10 -14.73
N VAL A 83 21.69 17.83 -15.19
CA VAL A 83 21.21 18.25 -16.53
C VAL A 83 21.08 19.78 -16.60
N ASN A 84 20.59 20.45 -15.57
CA ASN A 84 20.49 21.92 -15.53
C ASN A 84 21.86 22.62 -15.60
N ILE A 85 22.94 21.98 -15.15
CA ILE A 85 24.30 22.49 -15.27
C ILE A 85 24.80 22.40 -16.74
N ILE A 86 24.25 21.47 -17.54
CA ILE A 86 24.76 21.15 -18.89
C ILE A 86 24.07 21.95 -20.01
N GLY A 87 22.89 22.52 -19.79
CA GLY A 87 22.29 23.28 -20.87
C GLY A 87 20.89 23.86 -20.63
N GLU A 88 20.75 25.12 -21.01
CA GLU A 88 19.49 25.77 -21.32
C GLU A 88 18.93 25.17 -22.63
N LEU A 89 18.14 24.10 -22.53
CA LEU A 89 17.43 23.57 -23.68
C LEU A 89 16.25 24.47 -24.05
N PRO A 90 16.13 24.93 -25.33
CA PRO A 90 15.02 25.74 -25.76
C PRO A 90 13.71 24.93 -25.62
N VAL A 91 12.84 25.44 -24.79
CA VAL A 91 11.55 24.83 -24.42
C VAL A 91 10.62 24.83 -25.63
N LEU A 92 10.24 23.66 -26.10
CA LEU A 92 9.23 23.44 -27.13
C LEU A 92 7.81 23.76 -26.58
N GLY A 93 7.40 25.00 -26.69
CA GLY A 93 6.08 25.60 -26.47
C GLY A 93 4.91 24.74 -25.93
N LEU A 94 3.80 24.69 -26.68
CA LEU A 94 2.52 24.08 -26.24
C LEU A 94 2.63 22.59 -25.90
N ALA A 95 3.44 21.81 -26.64
CA ALA A 95 3.63 20.38 -26.40
C ALA A 95 4.25 20.10 -25.01
N ASN A 96 5.15 20.97 -24.57
CA ASN A 96 5.77 20.85 -23.26
C ASN A 96 4.77 21.17 -22.13
N HIS A 97 3.84 22.13 -22.32
CA HIS A 97 2.81 22.44 -21.33
C HIS A 97 1.83 21.27 -21.17
N ILE A 98 1.41 20.64 -22.26
CA ILE A 98 0.49 19.49 -22.22
C ILE A 98 1.20 18.28 -21.59
N ALA A 99 2.41 17.98 -22.00
CA ALA A 99 3.22 16.89 -21.41
C ALA A 99 3.53 17.15 -19.92
N GLY A 100 3.90 18.37 -19.57
CA GLY A 100 4.12 18.78 -18.19
C GLY A 100 2.86 18.68 -17.33
N GLY A 101 1.71 19.08 -17.86
CA GLY A 101 0.41 18.94 -17.19
C GLY A 101 0.03 17.47 -16.95
N ALA A 102 0.18 16.62 -17.97
CA ALA A 102 -0.08 15.18 -17.85
C ALA A 102 0.86 14.50 -16.84
N LEU A 103 2.16 14.81 -16.89
CA LEU A 103 3.14 14.31 -15.92
C LEU A 103 2.86 14.84 -14.51
N GLY A 104 2.45 16.11 -14.38
CA GLY A 104 2.06 16.69 -13.10
C GLY A 104 0.86 15.99 -12.48
N LEU A 105 -0.15 15.65 -13.30
CA LEU A 105 -1.33 14.92 -12.85
C LEU A 105 -0.98 13.49 -12.42
N LEU A 106 -0.13 12.80 -13.19
CA LEU A 106 0.38 11.47 -12.80
C LEU A 106 1.17 11.53 -11.49
N LEU A 107 2.02 12.54 -11.33
CA LEU A 107 2.78 12.73 -10.09
C LEU A 107 1.86 12.99 -8.90
N ALA A 108 0.84 13.84 -9.08
CA ALA A 108 -0.14 14.11 -8.04
C ALA A 108 -0.88 12.83 -7.61
N LEU A 109 -1.28 11.99 -8.58
CA LEU A 109 -1.92 10.71 -8.33
C LEU A 109 -1.01 9.76 -7.52
N VAL A 110 0.27 9.66 -7.89
CA VAL A 110 1.27 8.87 -7.17
C VAL A 110 1.44 9.37 -5.73
N ILE A 111 1.48 10.69 -5.52
CA ILE A 111 1.57 11.29 -4.18
C ILE A 111 0.35 10.91 -3.33
N VAL A 112 -0.86 10.97 -3.90
CA VAL A 112 -2.10 10.55 -3.22
C VAL A 112 -2.03 9.07 -2.86
N TRP A 113 -1.59 8.21 -3.77
CA TRP A 113 -1.44 6.78 -3.52
C TRP A 113 -0.43 6.49 -2.41
N ILE A 114 0.69 7.22 -2.35
CA ILE A 114 1.66 7.11 -1.25
C ILE A 114 1.05 7.61 0.07
N GLY A 115 0.28 8.68 0.04
CA GLY A 115 -0.48 9.15 1.19
C GLY A 115 -1.38 8.05 1.76
N PHE A 116 -2.07 7.31 0.90
CA PHE A 116 -2.87 6.15 1.32
C PHE A 116 -2.03 5.02 1.92
N LEU A 117 -0.81 4.75 1.42
CA LEU A 117 0.10 3.77 2.03
C LEU A 117 0.49 4.19 3.45
N ILE A 118 0.88 5.46 3.63
CA ILE A 118 1.23 6.00 4.94
C ILE A 118 0.04 5.93 5.90
N MET A 119 -1.15 6.28 5.41
CA MET A 119 -2.39 6.20 6.18
C MET A 119 -2.71 4.76 6.58
N THR A 120 -2.47 3.78 5.70
CA THR A 120 -2.63 2.36 5.99
C THR A 120 -1.67 1.91 7.10
N LEU A 121 -0.43 2.37 7.11
CA LEU A 121 0.52 2.10 8.20
C LEU A 121 0.10 2.75 9.52
N ALA A 122 -0.49 3.94 9.45
CA ALA A 122 -0.94 4.70 10.61
C ALA A 122 -2.35 4.32 11.09
N TYR A 123 -2.98 3.29 10.51
CA TYR A 123 -4.38 2.94 10.77
C TYR A 123 -4.70 2.69 12.26
N THR A 124 -3.74 2.16 13.02
CA THR A 124 -3.89 1.90 14.46
C THR A 124 -3.85 3.16 15.32
N THR A 125 -3.55 4.32 14.73
CA THR A 125 -3.56 5.62 15.41
C THR A 125 -4.93 6.29 15.27
N GLU A 126 -5.28 7.17 16.23
CA GLU A 126 -6.52 7.96 16.17
C GLU A 126 -6.61 8.81 14.88
N ALA A 127 -5.48 9.40 14.47
CA ALA A 127 -5.42 10.19 13.24
C ALA A 127 -5.63 9.33 11.99
N GLY A 128 -5.01 8.14 11.94
CA GLY A 128 -5.16 7.21 10.82
C GLY A 128 -6.58 6.69 10.69
N SER A 129 -7.21 6.27 11.78
CA SER A 129 -8.60 5.78 11.77
C SER A 129 -9.59 6.88 11.35
N ALA A 130 -9.42 8.11 11.84
CA ALA A 130 -10.24 9.26 11.44
C ALA A 130 -10.10 9.57 9.94
N CYS A 131 -8.89 9.51 9.38
CA CYS A 131 -8.66 9.66 7.95
C CYS A 131 -9.36 8.57 7.12
N PHE A 132 -9.33 7.32 7.59
CA PHE A 132 -10.04 6.22 6.92
C PHE A 132 -11.55 6.39 6.90
N GLU A 133 -12.15 6.87 8.00
CA GLU A 133 -13.57 7.22 8.01
C GLU A 133 -13.93 8.25 6.92
N MET A 134 -13.05 9.24 6.70
CA MET A 134 -13.24 10.22 5.63
C MET A 134 -13.13 9.60 4.24
N VAL A 135 -12.19 8.68 4.04
CA VAL A 135 -12.02 7.94 2.79
C VAL A 135 -13.26 7.07 2.51
N GLU A 136 -13.78 6.36 3.50
CA GLU A 136 -14.96 5.51 3.34
C GLU A 136 -16.24 6.30 3.03
N LYS A 137 -16.36 7.52 3.56
CA LYS A 137 -17.48 8.42 3.30
C LYS A 137 -17.45 9.04 1.89
N SER A 138 -16.29 9.09 1.24
CA SER A 138 -16.13 9.67 -0.10
C SER A 138 -15.98 8.59 -1.16
N SER A 139 -16.91 8.50 -2.10
CA SER A 139 -16.86 7.55 -3.22
C SER A 139 -15.60 7.71 -4.07
N ILE A 140 -15.11 8.93 -4.26
CA ILE A 140 -13.91 9.23 -5.05
C ILE A 140 -12.66 8.76 -4.31
N LEU A 141 -12.52 9.09 -3.02
CA LEU A 141 -11.37 8.68 -2.22
C LEU A 141 -11.31 7.16 -2.06
N ARG A 142 -12.45 6.53 -1.84
CA ARG A 142 -12.56 5.07 -1.78
C ARG A 142 -12.12 4.42 -3.09
N PHE A 143 -12.63 4.90 -4.22
CA PHE A 143 -12.23 4.42 -5.54
C PHE A 143 -10.71 4.56 -5.76
N LEU A 144 -10.12 5.72 -5.43
CA LEU A 144 -8.68 5.94 -5.53
C LEU A 144 -7.86 5.04 -4.58
N TYR A 145 -8.38 4.74 -3.40
CA TYR A 145 -7.75 3.85 -2.44
C TYR A 145 -7.79 2.39 -2.93
N GLU A 146 -8.96 1.90 -3.35
CA GLU A 146 -9.16 0.53 -3.83
C GLU A 146 -8.42 0.25 -5.14
N THR A 147 -8.30 1.25 -6.01
CA THR A 147 -7.59 1.16 -7.30
C THR A 147 -6.08 1.45 -7.17
N ASN A 148 -5.57 1.66 -5.96
CA ASN A 148 -4.17 1.98 -5.73
C ASN A 148 -3.26 0.82 -6.17
N PRO A 149 -2.52 0.96 -7.30
CA PRO A 149 -1.69 -0.13 -7.83
C PRO A 149 -0.51 -0.46 -6.92
N LEU A 150 -0.07 0.50 -6.11
CA LEU A 150 1.01 0.32 -5.15
C LEU A 150 0.54 -0.60 -4.02
N LEU A 151 -0.65 -0.36 -3.47
CA LEU A 151 -1.27 -1.21 -2.46
C LEU A 151 -1.52 -2.62 -2.98
N ILE A 152 -2.14 -2.74 -4.17
CA ILE A 152 -2.44 -4.04 -4.79
C ILE A 152 -1.16 -4.85 -5.01
N ARG A 153 -0.08 -4.21 -5.47
CA ARG A 153 1.19 -4.89 -5.75
C ARG A 153 1.92 -5.30 -4.46
N LEU A 154 1.84 -4.48 -3.41
CA LEU A 154 2.50 -4.76 -2.13
C LEU A 154 1.78 -5.83 -1.30
N LEU A 155 0.50 -6.06 -1.57
CA LEU A 155 -0.31 -7.08 -0.91
C LEU A 155 -0.31 -8.44 -1.63
N LYS A 156 0.15 -8.49 -2.89
CA LYS A 156 0.36 -9.75 -3.61
C LYS A 156 1.68 -10.36 -3.18
N PHE A 157 1.60 -11.59 -2.75
CA PHE A 157 2.73 -12.47 -2.48
C PHE A 157 3.14 -13.19 -3.76
#